data_282cb854004fe22b164fc427309ea414
#
_entry.id   282cb854004fe22b164fc427309ea414
#
_cell.length_a   1.000
_cell.length_b   1.000
_cell.length_c   1.000
_cell.angle_alpha   90.00
_cell.angle_beta   90.00
_cell.angle_gamma   90.00
#
_symmetry.space_group_name_H-M   'P 1'
#
loop_
_entity.id
_entity.type
_entity.pdbx_description
1 polymer ?
#
loop_
_entity_poly.entity_id
_entity_poly.type
_entity_poly.pdbx_seq_one_letter_code
_entity_poly.pdbx_strand_id
1 'polypeptide(L)'
;MCTAATYQTKDFYFGRNLDYEFGYGETVTFTPRHYPFQLNGLGVLDQHYAILGMACVQNNYPLYYDAINEKGLCIAGLNFVGNAWYCKDEPGKDNVAQFELIPWLLGRCATVQDARTLLDRMNLVDTPFCEGMPVASLHWMIADHHECITLESTKDGLHVYDNPAGVLTNNPPFPMQLFALNNYMQLSPKATGNHFAPNLPLNAYSRGMGAMGLPGDLSSQSRFVRAAFVRANSRSGESEAESVSQFFHILGSVEQQRGCCELDNGKYEITLYTSCCNADKGIYYYTTYENSQITAVDMHKEDMDGTELVSYPLVKKQQIRWMK
;
A
#
# COMPACT_ATOMS: atom_id res chain seq x y z
N MET A 1 -10.68 -3.82 -3.83
CA MET A 1 -9.33 -4.43 -4.05
C MET A 1 -8.24 -3.38 -3.81
N CYS A 2 -6.96 -3.70 -3.93
CA CYS A 2 -5.88 -2.77 -3.62
C CYS A 2 -4.58 -3.20 -4.30
N THR A 3 -3.65 -2.25 -4.47
CA THR A 3 -2.27 -2.54 -4.90
C THR A 3 -1.33 -1.63 -4.13
N ALA A 4 -0.32 -2.17 -3.45
CA ALA A 4 0.77 -1.41 -2.83
C ALA A 4 2.07 -1.67 -3.57
N ALA A 5 2.96 -0.68 -3.59
CA ALA A 5 4.26 -0.78 -4.24
C ALA A 5 5.33 0.03 -3.49
N THR A 6 6.58 -0.38 -3.69
CA THR A 6 7.77 0.40 -3.34
C THR A 6 8.44 0.91 -4.61
N TYR A 7 9.21 1.97 -4.50
CA TYR A 7 10.07 2.44 -5.59
C TYR A 7 11.31 3.13 -5.02
N GLN A 8 12.47 2.76 -5.53
CA GLN A 8 13.74 3.30 -5.08
C GLN A 8 14.38 4.14 -6.19
N THR A 9 14.68 5.39 -5.88
CA THR A 9 15.53 6.27 -6.69
C THR A 9 16.67 6.81 -5.80
N LYS A 10 16.86 8.11 -5.71
CA LYS A 10 17.69 8.73 -4.67
C LYS A 10 17.04 8.56 -3.29
N ASP A 11 15.72 8.79 -3.22
CA ASP A 11 14.91 8.59 -2.03
C ASP A 11 14.09 7.29 -2.17
N PHE A 12 13.54 6.80 -1.06
CA PHE A 12 12.64 5.65 -1.02
C PHE A 12 11.18 6.09 -1.03
N TYR A 13 10.40 5.45 -1.91
CA TYR A 13 8.97 5.74 -2.10
C TYR A 13 8.14 4.51 -1.81
N PHE A 14 7.00 4.74 -1.15
CA PHE A 14 6.01 3.72 -0.81
C PHE A 14 4.61 4.28 -1.00
N GLY A 15 3.65 3.47 -1.43
CA GLY A 15 2.26 3.91 -1.52
C GLY A 15 1.36 2.84 -2.11
N ARG A 16 0.09 3.24 -2.32
CA ARG A 16 -0.93 2.29 -2.75
C ARG A 16 -2.04 2.91 -3.60
N ASN A 17 -2.77 2.06 -4.33
CA ASN A 17 -4.14 2.30 -4.78
C ASN A 17 -5.10 1.72 -3.73
N LEU A 18 -6.08 2.50 -3.29
CA LEU A 18 -7.26 1.99 -2.58
C LEU A 18 -8.38 1.81 -3.59
N ASP A 19 -8.69 0.56 -3.92
CA ASP A 19 -9.77 0.23 -4.86
C ASP A 19 -10.98 -0.25 -4.06
N TYR A 20 -12.10 0.48 -4.17
CA TYR A 20 -13.36 0.16 -3.49
C TYR A 20 -14.54 0.86 -4.17
N GLU A 21 -15.79 0.50 -3.81
CA GLU A 21 -16.97 1.08 -4.40
C GLU A 21 -17.45 2.38 -3.74
N PHE A 22 -16.94 2.71 -2.55
CA PHE A 22 -17.21 3.96 -1.83
C PHE A 22 -16.12 4.28 -0.80
N GLY A 23 -15.99 5.56 -0.44
CA GLY A 23 -15.08 6.00 0.62
C GLY A 23 -15.78 6.07 1.98
N TYR A 24 -15.00 5.94 3.05
CA TYR A 24 -15.45 6.04 4.45
C TYR A 24 -15.18 7.42 5.06
N GLY A 25 -14.84 8.42 4.26
CA GLY A 25 -14.47 9.76 4.74
C GLY A 25 -12.96 9.87 5.04
N GLU A 26 -12.16 9.34 4.12
CA GLU A 26 -10.70 9.34 4.20
C GLU A 26 -10.14 10.77 4.29
N THR A 27 -9.15 10.91 5.14
CA THR A 27 -8.34 12.13 5.30
C THR A 27 -6.87 11.77 5.35
N VAL A 28 -6.00 12.65 4.88
CA VAL A 28 -4.57 12.54 5.24
C VAL A 28 -4.45 12.99 6.69
N THR A 29 -4.03 12.10 7.56
CA THR A 29 -4.00 12.33 9.01
C THR A 29 -2.57 12.26 9.52
N PHE A 30 -2.16 13.32 10.22
CA PHE A 30 -0.92 13.38 10.97
C PHE A 30 -1.21 13.08 12.44
N THR A 31 -0.45 12.16 13.03
CA THR A 31 -0.48 11.82 14.46
C THR A 31 0.87 12.20 15.06
N PRO A 32 0.93 13.21 15.96
CA PRO A 32 2.16 13.63 16.61
C PRO A 32 2.64 12.63 17.68
N ARG A 33 3.89 12.76 18.14
CA ARG A 33 4.59 11.82 19.03
C ARG A 33 3.90 11.56 20.36
N HIS A 34 3.11 12.51 20.86
CA HIS A 34 2.45 12.40 22.17
C HIS A 34 0.94 12.23 22.08
N TYR A 35 0.43 11.89 20.91
CA TYR A 35 -0.97 11.50 20.77
C TYR A 35 -1.24 10.18 21.50
N PRO A 36 -2.23 10.10 22.42
CA PRO A 36 -2.42 8.90 23.25
C PRO A 36 -3.27 7.83 22.52
N PHE A 37 -2.62 6.95 21.76
CA PHE A 37 -3.31 5.80 21.19
C PHE A 37 -3.83 4.87 22.31
N GLN A 38 -5.14 4.66 22.34
CA GLN A 38 -5.76 3.65 23.18
C GLN A 38 -5.67 2.31 22.45
N LEU A 39 -4.79 1.41 22.90
CA LEU A 39 -4.61 0.08 22.31
C LEU A 39 -5.39 -0.94 23.14
N ASN A 40 -6.17 -1.78 22.47
CA ASN A 40 -6.99 -2.79 23.11
C ASN A 40 -6.11 -3.87 23.77
N GLY A 41 -6.21 -4.01 25.10
CA GLY A 41 -5.39 -4.97 25.85
C GLY A 41 -3.91 -4.59 26.06
N LEU A 42 -3.39 -3.55 25.38
CA LEU A 42 -1.99 -3.12 25.48
C LEU A 42 -1.80 -1.77 26.20
N GLY A 43 -2.92 -1.14 26.64
CA GLY A 43 -2.91 0.13 27.33
C GLY A 43 -2.73 1.33 26.40
N VAL A 44 -2.18 2.41 26.96
CA VAL A 44 -1.98 3.67 26.23
C VAL A 44 -0.56 3.73 25.65
N LEU A 45 -0.47 4.04 24.38
CA LEU A 45 0.80 4.37 23.70
C LEU A 45 0.83 5.90 23.49
N ASP A 46 1.43 6.62 24.41
CA ASP A 46 1.51 8.10 24.47
C ASP A 46 2.91 8.66 24.18
N GLN A 47 3.86 7.79 23.89
CA GLN A 47 5.20 8.14 23.40
C GLN A 47 5.55 7.21 22.25
N HIS A 48 5.56 7.77 21.06
CA HIS A 48 5.77 7.00 19.83
C HIS A 48 6.36 7.89 18.72
N TYR A 49 6.78 7.31 17.63
CA TYR A 49 7.14 8.09 16.43
C TYR A 49 5.91 8.76 15.83
N ALA A 50 6.08 9.97 15.31
CA ALA A 50 5.04 10.66 14.58
C ALA A 50 4.68 9.87 13.31
N ILE A 51 3.37 9.86 12.95
CA ILE A 51 2.81 9.07 11.85
C ILE A 51 2.06 9.99 10.90
N LEU A 52 2.22 9.79 9.60
CA LEU A 52 1.47 10.49 8.56
C LEU A 52 0.92 9.47 7.55
N GLY A 53 -0.38 9.50 7.27
CA GLY A 53 -0.96 8.55 6.33
C GLY A 53 -2.43 8.82 6.01
N MET A 54 -3.00 7.98 5.16
CA MET A 54 -4.43 7.99 4.87
C MET A 54 -5.18 7.21 5.93
N ALA A 55 -6.17 7.85 6.54
CA ALA A 55 -6.99 7.25 7.58
C ALA A 55 -8.46 7.63 7.48
N CYS A 56 -9.33 6.79 8.02
CA CYS A 56 -10.67 7.19 8.45
C CYS A 56 -10.63 7.47 9.95
N VAL A 57 -10.87 8.71 10.35
CA VAL A 57 -10.86 9.08 11.78
C VAL A 57 -12.25 8.84 12.37
N GLN A 58 -12.32 7.91 13.32
CA GLN A 58 -13.55 7.55 14.03
C GLN A 58 -13.32 7.62 15.55
N ASN A 59 -14.21 8.28 16.28
CA ASN A 59 -14.07 8.45 17.73
C ASN A 59 -12.70 9.00 18.14
N ASN A 60 -12.18 9.95 17.40
CA ASN A 60 -10.84 10.51 17.58
C ASN A 60 -9.70 9.47 17.48
N TYR A 61 -9.92 8.36 16.75
CA TYR A 61 -8.92 7.32 16.48
C TYR A 61 -8.67 7.22 14.97
N PRO A 62 -7.42 7.31 14.49
CA PRO A 62 -7.08 7.22 13.08
C PRO A 62 -6.97 5.74 12.67
N LEU A 63 -7.97 5.26 11.94
CA LEU A 63 -7.97 3.94 11.30
C LEU A 63 -7.17 4.04 9.99
N TYR A 64 -5.87 3.83 10.06
CA TYR A 64 -4.98 3.97 8.93
C TYR A 64 -5.16 2.86 7.88
N TYR A 65 -5.18 3.24 6.61
CA TYR A 65 -5.11 2.33 5.45
C TYR A 65 -3.67 2.11 5.01
N ASP A 66 -2.89 3.19 4.96
CA ASP A 66 -1.46 3.23 4.71
C ASP A 66 -0.85 4.45 5.39
N ALA A 67 0.38 4.31 5.86
CA ALA A 67 1.07 5.38 6.55
C ALA A 67 2.60 5.19 6.54
N ILE A 68 3.29 6.28 6.86
CA ILE A 68 4.72 6.32 7.17
C ILE A 68 4.94 6.91 8.55
N ASN A 69 6.04 6.57 9.20
CA ASN A 69 6.49 7.28 10.38
C ASN A 69 7.70 8.19 10.07
N GLU A 70 8.06 9.02 11.02
CA GLU A 70 9.19 9.96 10.93
C GLU A 70 10.57 9.31 10.75
N LYS A 71 10.68 7.98 10.88
CA LYS A 71 11.90 7.18 10.68
C LYS A 71 11.97 6.57 9.28
N GLY A 72 10.91 6.71 8.48
CA GLY A 72 10.84 6.18 7.13
C GLY A 72 10.31 4.74 7.03
N LEU A 73 9.81 4.16 8.12
CA LEU A 73 9.07 2.90 8.07
C LEU A 73 7.69 3.14 7.48
N CYS A 74 7.28 2.32 6.51
CA CYS A 74 6.03 2.40 5.79
C CYS A 74 5.21 1.13 5.97
N ILE A 75 3.88 1.26 6.00
CA ILE A 75 2.96 0.11 6.04
C ILE A 75 1.67 0.43 5.30
N ALA A 76 1.11 -0.57 4.62
CA ALA A 76 -0.23 -0.53 4.03
C ALA A 76 -0.98 -1.83 4.32
N GLY A 77 -2.24 -1.71 4.71
CA GLY A 77 -3.18 -2.83 4.86
C GLY A 77 -4.02 -3.00 3.59
N LEU A 78 -4.11 -4.21 3.05
CA LEU A 78 -4.85 -4.54 1.84
C LEU A 78 -5.87 -5.65 2.12
N ASN A 79 -6.99 -5.66 1.40
CA ASN A 79 -8.02 -6.70 1.54
C ASN A 79 -7.47 -8.10 1.24
N PHE A 80 -7.76 -9.03 2.17
CA PHE A 80 -7.35 -10.44 2.11
C PHE A 80 -8.51 -11.38 2.47
N VAL A 81 -9.67 -11.08 1.90
CA VAL A 81 -10.95 -11.75 2.20
C VAL A 81 -10.88 -13.25 1.91
N GLY A 82 -11.34 -14.05 2.88
CA GLY A 82 -11.37 -15.52 2.78
C GLY A 82 -10.06 -16.21 3.14
N ASN A 83 -8.95 -15.48 3.26
CA ASN A 83 -7.66 -16.00 3.70
C ASN A 83 -7.26 -15.48 5.08
N ALA A 84 -7.57 -14.22 5.40
CA ALA A 84 -7.26 -13.63 6.70
C ALA A 84 -7.92 -14.44 7.83
N TRP A 85 -7.13 -14.73 8.86
CA TRP A 85 -7.54 -15.42 10.06
C TRP A 85 -6.93 -14.77 11.29
N TYR A 86 -7.78 -14.41 12.26
CA TYR A 86 -7.35 -13.78 13.50
C TYR A 86 -7.66 -14.68 14.69
N CYS A 87 -6.79 -14.60 15.67
CA CYS A 87 -6.83 -15.48 16.85
C CYS A 87 -7.65 -14.88 17.99
N LYS A 88 -7.86 -15.65 19.02
CA LYS A 88 -8.29 -15.13 20.32
C LYS A 88 -7.07 -14.67 21.11
N ASP A 89 -7.30 -13.86 22.14
CA ASP A 89 -6.23 -13.40 23.02
C ASP A 89 -5.40 -14.57 23.57
N GLU A 90 -4.07 -14.41 23.51
CA GLU A 90 -3.10 -15.36 24.00
C GLU A 90 -2.32 -14.72 25.16
N PRO A 91 -2.33 -15.32 26.37
CA PRO A 91 -1.55 -14.81 27.50
C PRO A 91 -0.05 -14.79 27.22
N GLY A 92 0.60 -13.67 27.52
CA GLY A 92 2.04 -13.51 27.32
C GLY A 92 2.45 -13.04 25.91
N LYS A 93 1.50 -12.84 25.04
CA LYS A 93 1.70 -12.23 23.70
C LYS A 93 1.20 -10.78 23.69
N ASP A 94 1.71 -9.99 22.76
CA ASP A 94 1.12 -8.71 22.42
C ASP A 94 -0.12 -8.95 21.54
N ASN A 95 -1.31 -8.90 22.15
CA ASN A 95 -2.60 -9.10 21.46
C ASN A 95 -2.99 -7.81 20.75
N VAL A 96 -2.80 -7.76 19.45
CA VAL A 96 -2.99 -6.57 18.59
C VAL A 96 -4.22 -6.78 17.71
N ALA A 97 -5.18 -5.87 17.75
CA ALA A 97 -6.30 -5.89 16.82
C ALA A 97 -5.83 -5.42 15.42
N GLN A 98 -6.49 -5.92 14.38
CA GLN A 98 -6.08 -5.64 13.00
C GLN A 98 -6.05 -4.13 12.67
N PHE A 99 -6.92 -3.31 13.28
CA PHE A 99 -6.98 -1.87 13.08
C PHE A 99 -5.86 -1.11 13.84
N GLU A 100 -5.27 -1.74 14.85
CA GLU A 100 -4.18 -1.19 15.66
C GLU A 100 -2.80 -1.48 15.08
N LEU A 101 -2.69 -2.44 14.15
CA LEU A 101 -1.39 -2.93 13.67
C LEU A 101 -0.53 -1.79 13.08
N ILE A 102 -1.12 -0.90 12.28
CA ILE A 102 -0.38 0.20 11.67
C ILE A 102 0.17 1.15 12.75
N PRO A 103 -0.63 1.77 13.64
CA PRO A 103 -0.09 2.65 14.66
C PRO A 103 0.81 1.92 15.67
N TRP A 104 0.53 0.65 15.98
CA TRP A 104 1.34 -0.14 16.90
C TRP A 104 2.76 -0.40 16.39
N LEU A 105 2.91 -0.74 15.07
CA LEU A 105 4.21 -0.94 14.44
C LEU A 105 4.91 0.40 14.19
N LEU A 106 4.24 1.34 13.52
CA LEU A 106 4.85 2.62 13.15
C LEU A 106 5.25 3.46 14.35
N GLY A 107 4.49 3.35 15.45
CA GLY A 107 4.78 4.08 16.67
C GLY A 107 6.05 3.57 17.40
N ARG A 108 6.44 2.31 17.18
CA ARG A 108 7.50 1.65 17.96
C ARG A 108 8.75 1.26 17.16
N CYS A 109 8.61 1.06 15.85
CA CYS A 109 9.65 0.53 14.97
C CYS A 109 10.22 1.64 14.10
N ALA A 110 11.53 1.74 14.02
CA ALA A 110 12.22 2.63 13.09
C ALA A 110 12.49 1.95 11.73
N THR A 111 12.62 0.62 11.74
CA THR A 111 13.04 -0.19 10.58
C THR A 111 12.18 -1.44 10.43
N VAL A 112 12.23 -2.09 9.27
CA VAL A 112 11.63 -3.41 9.05
C VAL A 112 12.24 -4.46 10.00
N GLN A 113 13.54 -4.34 10.33
CA GLN A 113 14.17 -5.26 11.28
C GLN A 113 13.58 -5.13 12.70
N ASP A 114 13.28 -3.90 13.15
CA ASP A 114 12.57 -3.68 14.42
C ASP A 114 11.18 -4.29 14.36
N ALA A 115 10.48 -4.09 13.22
CA ALA A 115 9.15 -4.67 13.01
C ALA A 115 9.17 -6.19 13.06
N ARG A 116 10.14 -6.88 12.44
CA ARG A 116 10.32 -8.34 12.54
C ARG A 116 10.43 -8.78 14.00
N THR A 117 11.29 -8.12 14.78
CA THR A 117 11.48 -8.43 16.21
C THR A 117 10.19 -8.24 17.01
N LEU A 118 9.41 -7.21 16.70
CA LEU A 118 8.15 -6.94 17.39
C LEU A 118 7.06 -7.94 16.98
N LEU A 119 7.01 -8.35 15.72
CA LEU A 119 6.06 -9.33 15.17
C LEU A 119 6.24 -10.75 15.76
N ASP A 120 7.45 -11.15 16.18
CA ASP A 120 7.73 -12.46 16.77
C ASP A 120 6.91 -12.73 18.06
N ARG A 121 6.55 -11.67 18.78
CA ARG A 121 5.75 -11.78 20.01
C ARG A 121 4.28 -11.35 19.86
N MET A 122 3.91 -10.92 18.65
CA MET A 122 2.54 -10.49 18.35
C MET A 122 1.59 -11.67 18.23
N ASN A 123 0.36 -11.45 18.66
CA ASN A 123 -0.81 -12.25 18.35
C ASN A 123 -1.87 -11.34 17.72
N LEU A 124 -2.24 -11.59 16.47
CA LEU A 124 -3.23 -10.77 15.76
C LEU A 124 -4.63 -11.27 16.11
N VAL A 125 -5.44 -10.40 16.76
CA VAL A 125 -6.70 -10.80 17.38
C VAL A 125 -7.95 -10.34 16.62
N ASP A 126 -9.02 -11.14 16.76
CA ASP A 126 -10.34 -10.94 16.18
C ASP A 126 -11.16 -9.98 17.06
N THR A 127 -10.72 -8.71 17.10
CA THR A 127 -11.37 -7.68 17.90
C THR A 127 -11.88 -6.57 16.97
N PRO A 128 -13.19 -6.27 16.95
CA PRO A 128 -13.73 -5.16 16.17
C PRO A 128 -13.36 -3.82 16.82
N PHE A 129 -13.25 -2.76 16.00
CA PHE A 129 -12.99 -1.41 16.51
C PHE A 129 -14.12 -0.89 17.39
N CYS A 130 -15.36 -1.11 16.99
CA CYS A 130 -16.55 -0.76 17.75
C CYS A 130 -17.72 -1.69 17.38
N GLU A 131 -18.79 -1.62 18.18
CA GLU A 131 -20.01 -2.37 17.89
C GLU A 131 -20.58 -1.99 16.52
N GLY A 132 -20.94 -2.98 15.71
CA GLY A 132 -21.49 -2.80 14.37
C GLY A 132 -20.46 -2.58 13.27
N MET A 133 -19.16 -2.43 13.58
CA MET A 133 -18.09 -2.39 12.60
C MET A 133 -17.44 -3.78 12.46
N PRO A 134 -17.55 -4.44 11.30
CA PRO A 134 -16.94 -5.76 11.12
C PRO A 134 -15.42 -5.69 11.16
N VAL A 135 -14.79 -6.78 11.61
CA VAL A 135 -13.34 -6.93 11.55
C VAL A 135 -12.90 -7.03 10.09
N ALA A 136 -12.01 -6.14 9.66
CA ALA A 136 -11.52 -6.12 8.29
C ALA A 136 -10.54 -7.27 8.05
N SER A 137 -10.77 -8.05 6.99
CA SER A 137 -9.87 -9.12 6.55
C SER A 137 -8.71 -8.52 5.77
N LEU A 138 -7.54 -8.40 6.40
CA LEU A 138 -6.37 -7.71 5.85
C LEU A 138 -5.12 -8.59 5.84
N HIS A 139 -4.18 -8.24 4.96
CA HIS A 139 -2.77 -8.52 5.03
C HIS A 139 -1.99 -7.21 4.80
N TRP A 140 -0.70 -7.20 5.10
CA TRP A 140 0.05 -5.95 5.12
C TRP A 140 1.36 -6.05 4.36
N MET A 141 1.72 -4.95 3.72
CA MET A 141 3.04 -4.70 3.18
C MET A 141 3.75 -3.71 4.09
N ILE A 142 4.94 -4.06 4.56
CA ILE A 142 5.77 -3.26 5.46
C ILE A 142 7.11 -3.08 4.77
N ALA A 143 7.61 -1.84 4.71
CA ALA A 143 8.84 -1.56 3.99
C ALA A 143 9.58 -0.35 4.56
N ASP A 144 10.89 -0.36 4.40
CA ASP A 144 11.79 0.77 4.59
C ASP A 144 12.77 0.86 3.41
N HIS A 145 13.77 1.72 3.52
CA HIS A 145 14.79 1.90 2.48
C HIS A 145 15.57 0.61 2.14
N HIS A 146 15.61 -0.36 3.04
CA HIS A 146 16.47 -1.56 2.93
C HIS A 146 15.70 -2.83 2.63
N GLU A 147 14.49 -2.96 3.19
CA GLU A 147 13.71 -4.19 3.16
C GLU A 147 12.25 -3.95 2.82
N CYS A 148 11.62 -4.98 2.27
CA CYS A 148 10.18 -5.07 2.09
C CYS A 148 9.71 -6.46 2.51
N ILE A 149 8.68 -6.50 3.35
CA ILE A 149 8.06 -7.74 3.82
C ILE A 149 6.55 -7.72 3.62
N THR A 150 5.97 -8.91 3.55
CA THR A 150 4.52 -9.12 3.56
C THR A 150 4.14 -9.90 4.82
N LEU A 151 3.18 -9.37 5.56
CA LEU A 151 2.60 -9.98 6.75
C LEU A 151 1.22 -10.55 6.41
N GLU A 152 1.04 -11.85 6.60
CA GLU A 152 -0.23 -12.56 6.42
C GLU A 152 -0.54 -13.40 7.65
N SER A 153 -1.76 -13.24 8.19
CA SER A 153 -2.32 -14.11 9.22
C SER A 153 -3.37 -15.01 8.58
N THR A 154 -3.11 -16.31 8.56
CA THR A 154 -3.93 -17.33 7.94
C THR A 154 -4.27 -18.43 8.94
N LYS A 155 -5.09 -19.41 8.57
CA LYS A 155 -5.52 -20.49 9.50
C LYS A 155 -4.35 -21.33 10.07
N ASP A 156 -3.24 -21.39 9.35
CA ASP A 156 -2.03 -22.12 9.73
C ASP A 156 -0.99 -21.25 10.46
N GLY A 157 -1.31 -19.98 10.71
CA GLY A 157 -0.53 -19.09 11.57
C GLY A 157 -0.23 -17.72 10.98
N LEU A 158 0.65 -17.00 11.67
CA LEU A 158 1.17 -15.70 11.27
C LEU A 158 2.45 -15.90 10.46
N HIS A 159 2.49 -15.32 9.26
CA HIS A 159 3.60 -15.46 8.32
C HIS A 159 4.19 -14.10 7.97
N VAL A 160 5.51 -14.03 8.03
CA VAL A 160 6.31 -12.87 7.58
C VAL A 160 7.16 -13.31 6.40
N TYR A 161 6.84 -12.84 5.20
CA TYR A 161 7.54 -13.19 3.97
C TYR A 161 8.44 -12.05 3.52
N ASP A 162 9.64 -12.36 3.06
CA ASP A 162 10.44 -11.41 2.29
C ASP A 162 9.73 -11.09 0.97
N ASN A 163 9.62 -9.81 0.63
CA ASN A 163 8.94 -9.36 -0.57
C ASN A 163 9.91 -8.71 -1.57
N PRO A 164 10.66 -9.51 -2.35
CA PRO A 164 11.61 -8.98 -3.33
C PRO A 164 10.94 -8.31 -4.52
N ALA A 165 9.65 -8.59 -4.76
CA ALA A 165 8.88 -7.94 -5.81
C ALA A 165 8.55 -6.47 -5.47
N GLY A 166 8.53 -6.12 -4.17
CA GLY A 166 8.17 -4.79 -3.69
C GLY A 166 6.75 -4.38 -4.09
N VAL A 167 5.84 -5.35 -4.23
CA VAL A 167 4.43 -5.18 -4.61
C VAL A 167 3.58 -6.13 -3.78
N LEU A 168 2.39 -5.69 -3.40
CA LEU A 168 1.35 -6.52 -2.82
C LEU A 168 0.00 -6.13 -3.42
N THR A 169 -0.85 -7.13 -3.68
CA THR A 169 -2.24 -6.89 -4.12
C THR A 169 -3.22 -7.50 -3.12
N ASN A 170 -4.03 -8.47 -3.51
CA ASN A 170 -5.02 -9.11 -2.64
C ASN A 170 -4.80 -10.64 -2.66
N ASN A 171 -5.88 -11.43 -2.81
CA ASN A 171 -5.79 -12.88 -3.01
C ASN A 171 -5.10 -13.26 -4.34
N PRO A 172 -4.45 -14.41 -4.43
CA PRO A 172 -4.21 -15.41 -3.39
C PRO A 172 -3.10 -15.00 -2.41
N PRO A 173 -2.73 -15.85 -1.41
CA PRO A 173 -1.60 -15.59 -0.51
C PRO A 173 -0.31 -15.26 -1.24
N PHE A 174 0.50 -14.39 -0.63
CA PHE A 174 1.69 -13.80 -1.25
C PHE A 174 2.67 -14.80 -1.87
N PRO A 175 3.00 -15.95 -1.26
CA PRO A 175 3.89 -16.94 -1.89
C PRO A 175 3.38 -17.44 -3.24
N MET A 176 2.06 -17.54 -3.40
CA MET A 176 1.44 -17.95 -4.68
C MET A 176 1.55 -16.85 -5.73
N GLN A 177 1.36 -15.60 -5.32
CA GLN A 177 1.54 -14.45 -6.21
C GLN A 177 2.99 -14.33 -6.69
N LEU A 178 3.93 -14.46 -5.76
CA LEU A 178 5.37 -14.41 -6.08
C LEU A 178 5.77 -15.57 -7.00
N PHE A 179 5.29 -16.80 -6.72
CA PHE A 179 5.55 -17.97 -7.56
C PHE A 179 5.03 -17.78 -9.00
N ALA A 180 3.87 -17.15 -9.16
CA ALA A 180 3.27 -16.95 -10.47
C ALA A 180 4.12 -16.06 -11.40
N LEU A 181 5.02 -15.21 -10.87
CA LEU A 181 5.95 -14.42 -11.69
C LEU A 181 6.85 -15.30 -12.58
N ASN A 182 7.10 -16.57 -12.20
CA ASN A 182 7.87 -17.50 -13.02
C ASN A 182 7.25 -17.73 -14.40
N ASN A 183 5.93 -17.59 -14.53
CA ASN A 183 5.23 -17.73 -15.81
C ASN A 183 5.48 -16.55 -16.77
N TYR A 184 6.12 -15.48 -16.29
CA TYR A 184 6.32 -14.21 -17.00
C TYR A 184 7.80 -13.85 -17.20
N MET A 185 8.72 -14.79 -16.95
CA MET A 185 10.18 -14.56 -17.09
C MET A 185 10.61 -14.15 -18.49
N GLN A 186 9.80 -14.42 -19.52
CA GLN A 186 10.08 -14.03 -20.90
C GLN A 186 9.76 -12.54 -21.18
N LEU A 187 9.04 -11.87 -20.29
CA LEU A 187 8.69 -10.46 -20.48
C LEU A 187 9.94 -9.57 -20.40
N SER A 188 9.99 -8.58 -21.26
CA SER A 188 11.11 -7.64 -21.36
C SER A 188 10.64 -6.25 -21.80
N PRO A 189 11.24 -5.14 -21.32
CA PRO A 189 11.03 -3.82 -21.87
C PRO A 189 11.70 -3.64 -23.23
N LYS A 190 12.58 -4.56 -23.63
CA LYS A 190 13.31 -4.53 -24.92
C LYS A 190 12.48 -5.18 -26.02
N ALA A 191 12.76 -4.81 -27.25
CA ALA A 191 12.20 -5.52 -28.40
C ALA A 191 12.61 -7.00 -28.38
N THR A 192 11.68 -7.86 -28.81
CA THR A 192 11.94 -9.30 -28.91
C THR A 192 12.34 -9.70 -30.33
N GLY A 193 13.20 -10.73 -30.47
CA GLY A 193 13.45 -11.41 -31.73
C GLY A 193 12.47 -12.58 -31.94
N ASN A 194 12.59 -13.25 -33.06
CA ASN A 194 11.84 -14.46 -33.34
C ASN A 194 12.43 -15.65 -32.58
N HIS A 195 11.81 -16.02 -31.45
CA HIS A 195 12.12 -17.22 -30.66
C HIS A 195 11.11 -18.36 -30.88
N PHE A 196 10.07 -18.12 -31.70
CA PHE A 196 9.01 -19.09 -31.93
C PHE A 196 9.46 -20.21 -32.88
N ALA A 197 9.96 -19.85 -34.05
CA ALA A 197 10.49 -20.82 -35.03
C ALA A 197 11.50 -20.13 -35.95
N PRO A 198 12.77 -20.60 -36.00
CA PRO A 198 13.84 -19.96 -36.81
C PRO A 198 13.51 -19.88 -38.30
N ASN A 199 12.75 -20.86 -38.81
CA ASN A 199 12.44 -20.98 -40.23
C ASN A 199 11.17 -20.21 -40.66
N LEU A 200 10.47 -19.55 -39.73
CA LEU A 200 9.35 -18.68 -40.03
C LEU A 200 9.81 -17.21 -40.06
N PRO A 201 9.52 -16.44 -41.12
CA PRO A 201 9.93 -15.05 -41.22
C PRO A 201 9.05 -14.13 -40.37
N LEU A 202 9.08 -14.29 -39.03
CA LEU A 202 8.33 -13.48 -38.06
C LEU A 202 9.15 -12.27 -37.65
N ASN A 203 8.55 -11.10 -37.70
CA ASN A 203 9.18 -9.84 -37.35
C ASN A 203 8.32 -9.04 -36.36
N ALA A 204 8.98 -8.27 -35.50
CA ALA A 204 8.27 -7.32 -34.65
C ALA A 204 7.62 -6.23 -35.52
N TYR A 205 6.32 -6.02 -35.35
CA TYR A 205 5.52 -5.02 -36.09
C TYR A 205 5.30 -3.73 -35.30
N SER A 206 5.63 -3.72 -33.99
CA SER A 206 5.56 -2.52 -33.17
C SER A 206 6.58 -2.52 -32.02
N ARG A 207 6.77 -1.34 -31.40
CA ARG A 207 7.51 -1.21 -30.15
C ARG A 207 6.71 -1.81 -28.99
N GLY A 208 7.39 -2.22 -27.91
CA GLY A 208 6.75 -2.75 -26.72
C GLY A 208 6.38 -4.24 -26.78
N MET A 209 6.62 -4.93 -27.90
CA MET A 209 6.27 -6.35 -28.08
C MET A 209 7.04 -7.29 -27.13
N GLY A 210 8.14 -6.85 -26.51
CA GLY A 210 8.82 -7.64 -25.46
C GLY A 210 7.98 -7.88 -24.22
N ALA A 211 6.97 -7.05 -23.99
CA ALA A 211 5.99 -7.22 -22.89
C ALA A 211 4.70 -7.92 -23.35
N MET A 212 4.69 -8.55 -24.53
CA MET A 212 3.50 -9.28 -25.02
C MET A 212 3.20 -10.46 -24.08
N GLY A 213 1.95 -10.53 -23.60
CA GLY A 213 1.52 -11.47 -22.56
C GLY A 213 1.50 -10.86 -21.15
N LEU A 214 1.92 -9.60 -20.96
CA LEU A 214 1.69 -8.91 -19.71
C LEU A 214 0.17 -8.80 -19.46
N PRO A 215 -0.35 -9.30 -18.31
CA PRO A 215 -1.80 -9.35 -18.11
C PRO A 215 -2.41 -7.94 -18.03
N GLY A 216 -3.58 -7.75 -18.64
CA GLY A 216 -4.25 -6.46 -18.72
C GLY A 216 -5.55 -6.35 -17.92
N ASP A 217 -6.05 -7.46 -17.39
CA ASP A 217 -7.28 -7.46 -16.57
C ASP A 217 -7.03 -6.93 -15.15
N LEU A 218 -8.12 -6.67 -14.41
CA LEU A 218 -8.08 -6.03 -13.09
C LEU A 218 -8.04 -7.03 -11.92
N SER A 219 -7.93 -8.34 -12.18
CA SER A 219 -7.79 -9.33 -11.11
C SER A 219 -6.54 -9.09 -10.27
N SER A 220 -6.56 -9.54 -9.03
CA SER A 220 -5.46 -9.35 -8.08
C SER A 220 -4.13 -9.88 -8.63
N GLN A 221 -4.12 -11.11 -9.17
CA GLN A 221 -2.91 -11.72 -9.72
C GLN A 221 -2.39 -10.95 -10.95
N SER A 222 -3.26 -10.51 -11.84
CA SER A 222 -2.88 -9.73 -13.03
C SER A 222 -2.31 -8.37 -12.67
N ARG A 223 -2.90 -7.70 -11.67
CA ARG A 223 -2.38 -6.43 -11.14
C ARG A 223 -1.02 -6.63 -10.46
N PHE A 224 -0.84 -7.73 -9.71
CA PHE A 224 0.45 -8.04 -9.10
C PHE A 224 1.56 -8.19 -10.14
N VAL A 225 1.35 -9.01 -11.17
CA VAL A 225 2.32 -9.22 -12.26
C VAL A 225 2.61 -7.90 -12.99
N ARG A 226 1.56 -7.15 -13.34
CA ARG A 226 1.72 -5.89 -14.07
C ARG A 226 2.45 -4.83 -13.24
N ALA A 227 2.06 -4.64 -11.98
CA ALA A 227 2.73 -3.70 -11.09
C ALA A 227 4.20 -4.09 -10.85
N ALA A 228 4.49 -5.38 -10.63
CA ALA A 228 5.86 -5.87 -10.45
C ALA A 228 6.72 -5.63 -11.70
N PHE A 229 6.20 -5.92 -12.90
CA PHE A 229 6.90 -5.67 -14.15
C PHE A 229 7.15 -4.17 -14.38
N VAL A 230 6.13 -3.33 -14.21
CA VAL A 230 6.24 -1.88 -14.42
C VAL A 230 7.20 -1.30 -13.40
N ARG A 231 7.07 -1.64 -12.10
CA ARG A 231 7.98 -1.19 -11.04
C ARG A 231 9.44 -1.54 -11.34
N ALA A 232 9.71 -2.79 -11.69
CA ALA A 232 11.09 -3.28 -11.91
C ALA A 232 11.77 -2.63 -13.12
N ASN A 233 10.99 -2.22 -14.13
CA ASN A 233 11.51 -1.65 -15.39
C ASN A 233 11.36 -0.14 -15.49
N SER A 234 10.65 0.51 -14.56
CA SER A 234 10.50 1.97 -14.53
C SER A 234 11.84 2.68 -14.31
N ARG A 235 11.98 3.83 -14.93
CA ARG A 235 13.13 4.74 -14.75
C ARG A 235 12.59 6.12 -14.45
N SER A 236 13.13 6.76 -13.42
CA SER A 236 12.84 8.14 -13.06
C SER A 236 13.99 9.05 -13.48
N GLY A 237 13.76 10.35 -13.54
CA GLY A 237 14.81 11.36 -13.43
C GLY A 237 15.36 11.46 -12.00
N GLU A 238 16.22 12.46 -11.76
CA GLU A 238 16.95 12.58 -10.50
C GLU A 238 16.22 13.40 -9.41
N SER A 239 15.24 14.20 -9.81
CA SER A 239 14.49 15.05 -8.88
C SER A 239 13.38 14.27 -8.17
N GLU A 240 13.01 14.75 -6.98
CA GLU A 240 11.86 14.22 -6.24
C GLU A 240 10.56 14.29 -7.05
N ALA A 241 10.31 15.43 -7.73
CA ALA A 241 9.11 15.61 -8.55
C ALA A 241 9.02 14.57 -9.67
N GLU A 242 10.14 14.23 -10.31
CA GLU A 242 10.20 13.18 -11.34
C GLU A 242 9.97 11.79 -10.72
N SER A 243 10.55 11.51 -9.54
CA SER A 243 10.36 10.25 -8.83
C SER A 243 8.93 10.05 -8.37
N VAL A 244 8.30 11.09 -7.80
CA VAL A 244 6.88 11.09 -7.41
C VAL A 244 6.00 10.87 -8.64
N SER A 245 6.24 11.61 -9.73
CA SER A 245 5.50 11.42 -10.99
C SER A 245 5.63 9.98 -11.51
N GLN A 246 6.85 9.43 -11.51
CA GLN A 246 7.09 8.05 -11.94
C GLN A 246 6.37 7.04 -11.04
N PHE A 247 6.31 7.28 -9.73
CA PHE A 247 5.59 6.41 -8.81
C PHE A 247 4.09 6.36 -9.12
N PHE A 248 3.48 7.52 -9.41
CA PHE A 248 2.07 7.56 -9.84
C PHE A 248 1.86 6.84 -11.18
N HIS A 249 2.81 6.86 -12.10
CA HIS A 249 2.75 6.06 -13.34
C HIS A 249 2.86 4.55 -13.06
N ILE A 250 3.64 4.12 -12.07
CA ILE A 250 3.69 2.70 -11.67
C ILE A 250 2.33 2.24 -11.19
N LEU A 251 1.73 2.91 -10.21
CA LEU A 251 0.42 2.56 -9.68
C LEU A 251 -0.72 2.83 -10.66
N GLY A 252 -0.62 3.86 -11.50
CA GLY A 252 -1.57 4.15 -12.58
C GLY A 252 -1.70 3.00 -13.59
N SER A 253 -0.65 2.16 -13.73
CA SER A 253 -0.71 0.99 -14.60
C SER A 253 -1.72 -0.07 -14.14
N VAL A 254 -2.16 -0.03 -12.88
CA VAL A 254 -3.09 -0.97 -12.25
C VAL A 254 -4.30 -0.28 -11.60
N GLU A 255 -4.52 0.97 -11.96
CA GLU A 255 -5.67 1.77 -11.53
C GLU A 255 -6.99 1.17 -12.05
N GLN A 256 -8.05 1.24 -11.25
CA GLN A 256 -9.36 0.71 -11.63
C GLN A 256 -10.29 1.83 -12.08
N GLN A 257 -10.73 1.74 -13.34
CA GLN A 257 -11.59 2.73 -13.97
C GLN A 257 -13.07 2.37 -13.74
N ARG A 258 -13.91 3.38 -13.51
CA ARG A 258 -15.36 3.21 -13.37
C ARG A 258 -15.95 2.54 -14.59
N GLY A 259 -16.72 1.48 -14.36
CA GLY A 259 -17.35 0.68 -15.42
C GLY A 259 -16.55 -0.57 -15.82
N CYS A 260 -15.28 -0.71 -15.39
CA CYS A 260 -14.44 -1.84 -15.76
C CYS A 260 -14.44 -3.00 -14.73
N CYS A 261 -14.95 -2.75 -13.51
CA CYS A 261 -15.14 -3.76 -12.47
C CYS A 261 -16.51 -3.54 -11.82
N GLU A 262 -17.53 -4.24 -12.31
CA GLU A 262 -18.89 -4.18 -11.80
C GLU A 262 -19.09 -5.19 -10.68
N LEU A 263 -19.78 -4.79 -9.62
CA LEU A 263 -20.15 -5.60 -8.48
C LEU A 263 -21.60 -6.09 -8.60
N ASP A 264 -21.95 -7.17 -7.90
CA ASP A 264 -23.29 -7.78 -7.94
C ASP A 264 -24.44 -6.81 -7.59
N ASN A 265 -24.13 -5.71 -6.87
CA ASN A 265 -25.09 -4.67 -6.50
C ASN A 265 -25.21 -3.52 -7.53
N GLY A 266 -24.59 -3.64 -8.69
CA GLY A 266 -24.57 -2.64 -9.75
C GLY A 266 -23.67 -1.42 -9.48
N LYS A 267 -22.84 -1.46 -8.42
CA LYS A 267 -21.78 -0.50 -8.17
C LYS A 267 -20.51 -0.90 -8.92
N TYR A 268 -19.58 0.02 -9.00
CA TYR A 268 -18.28 -0.21 -9.64
C TYR A 268 -17.18 -0.06 -8.60
N GLU A 269 -16.22 -0.97 -8.61
CA GLU A 269 -14.97 -0.78 -7.92
C GLU A 269 -14.09 0.19 -8.72
N ILE A 270 -13.57 1.20 -8.05
CA ILE A 270 -12.71 2.23 -8.63
C ILE A 270 -11.52 2.51 -7.70
N THR A 271 -10.44 3.04 -8.22
CA THR A 271 -9.34 3.54 -7.39
C THR A 271 -9.75 4.86 -6.75
N LEU A 272 -10.19 4.81 -5.49
CA LEU A 272 -10.65 6.00 -4.74
C LEU A 272 -9.53 7.02 -4.56
N TYR A 273 -8.34 6.55 -4.24
CA TYR A 273 -7.13 7.36 -4.20
C TYR A 273 -5.89 6.52 -4.55
N THR A 274 -4.87 7.20 -5.02
CA THR A 274 -3.50 6.70 -5.10
C THR A 274 -2.62 7.51 -4.17
N SER A 275 -1.82 6.84 -3.32
CA SER A 275 -0.84 7.47 -2.45
C SER A 275 0.59 7.23 -2.92
N CYS A 276 1.48 8.14 -2.53
CA CYS A 276 2.93 8.05 -2.67
C CYS A 276 3.59 8.74 -1.48
N CYS A 277 4.33 8.02 -0.67
CA CYS A 277 5.11 8.60 0.42
C CYS A 277 6.58 8.72 -0.01
N ASN A 278 7.21 9.87 0.18
CA ASN A 278 8.66 9.97 0.25
C ASN A 278 9.06 9.68 1.69
N ALA A 279 9.52 8.45 1.95
CA ALA A 279 9.81 7.96 3.30
C ALA A 279 11.02 8.66 3.93
N ASP A 280 12.01 9.04 3.12
CA ASP A 280 13.22 9.74 3.61
C ASP A 280 12.92 11.19 4.04
N LYS A 281 11.86 11.79 3.49
CA LYS A 281 11.48 13.19 3.76
C LYS A 281 10.21 13.37 4.57
N GLY A 282 9.51 12.30 4.88
CA GLY A 282 8.25 12.37 5.62
C GLY A 282 7.14 13.13 4.89
N ILE A 283 7.05 13.00 3.56
CA ILE A 283 6.05 13.68 2.73
C ILE A 283 5.07 12.66 2.16
N TYR A 284 3.79 12.91 2.33
CA TYR A 284 2.69 12.11 1.81
C TYR A 284 2.04 12.81 0.61
N TYR A 285 2.11 12.23 -0.56
CA TYR A 285 1.47 12.68 -1.80
C TYR A 285 0.26 11.83 -2.11
N TYR A 286 -0.77 12.41 -2.70
CA TYR A 286 -1.94 11.65 -3.15
C TYR A 286 -2.63 12.29 -4.37
N THR A 287 -3.36 11.46 -5.10
CA THR A 287 -4.41 11.83 -6.06
C THR A 287 -5.70 11.15 -5.67
N THR A 288 -6.85 11.63 -6.15
CA THR A 288 -8.14 10.97 -6.00
C THR A 288 -8.72 10.63 -7.35
N TYR A 289 -9.72 9.75 -7.40
CA TYR A 289 -10.40 9.42 -8.66
C TYR A 289 -10.95 10.66 -9.37
N GLU A 290 -11.50 11.61 -8.61
CA GLU A 290 -12.07 12.83 -9.14
C GLU A 290 -11.05 13.95 -9.37
N ASN A 291 -9.82 13.84 -8.85
CA ASN A 291 -8.78 14.87 -8.98
C ASN A 291 -7.40 14.25 -9.21
N SER A 292 -6.92 14.36 -10.44
CA SER A 292 -5.60 13.85 -10.84
C SER A 292 -4.42 14.77 -10.47
N GLN A 293 -4.69 15.97 -9.92
CA GLN A 293 -3.63 16.82 -9.41
C GLN A 293 -3.02 16.23 -8.14
N ILE A 294 -1.70 16.05 -8.12
CA ILE A 294 -0.99 15.59 -6.94
C ILE A 294 -1.08 16.66 -5.84
N THR A 295 -1.52 16.23 -4.67
CA THR A 295 -1.57 17.03 -3.43
C THR A 295 -0.59 16.44 -2.43
N ALA A 296 0.07 17.26 -1.61
CA ALA A 296 1.08 16.82 -0.67
C ALA A 296 0.85 17.36 0.75
N VAL A 297 1.20 16.55 1.75
CA VAL A 297 1.31 16.92 3.16
C VAL A 297 2.70 16.54 3.65
N ASP A 298 3.38 17.48 4.30
CA ASP A 298 4.73 17.32 4.84
C ASP A 298 4.65 17.27 6.37
N MET A 299 5.00 16.12 6.97
CA MET A 299 4.88 15.93 8.42
C MET A 299 5.77 16.89 9.23
N HIS A 300 6.88 17.35 8.65
CA HIS A 300 7.79 18.28 9.34
C HIS A 300 7.29 19.73 9.39
N LYS A 301 6.16 20.02 8.77
CA LYS A 301 5.47 21.31 8.92
C LYS A 301 4.45 21.31 10.06
N GLU A 302 4.23 20.15 10.67
CA GLU A 302 3.32 19.97 11.78
C GLU A 302 4.05 20.05 13.12
N ASP A 303 3.28 20.22 14.21
CA ASP A 303 3.83 20.12 15.57
C ASP A 303 4.10 18.65 15.91
N MET A 304 5.36 18.23 15.72
CA MET A 304 5.80 16.85 15.93
C MET A 304 5.59 16.36 17.37
N ASP A 305 5.64 17.26 18.35
CA ASP A 305 5.53 16.97 19.77
C ASP A 305 4.15 17.31 20.35
N GLY A 306 3.17 17.55 19.49
CA GLY A 306 1.78 17.80 19.85
C GLY A 306 1.09 16.55 20.44
N THR A 307 -0.18 16.74 20.83
CA THR A 307 -1.03 15.70 21.43
C THR A 307 -2.34 15.48 20.69
N GLU A 308 -2.60 16.22 19.62
CA GLU A 308 -3.86 16.16 18.87
C GLU A 308 -3.63 15.78 17.41
N LEU A 309 -4.60 15.06 16.83
CA LEU A 309 -4.57 14.71 15.41
C LEU A 309 -4.74 15.95 14.54
N VAL A 310 -4.01 16.00 13.44
CA VAL A 310 -4.26 16.95 12.35
C VAL A 310 -4.76 16.20 11.14
N SER A 311 -5.96 16.53 10.64
CA SER A 311 -6.59 15.83 9.51
C SER A 311 -6.86 16.78 8.35
N TYR A 312 -6.41 16.40 7.17
CA TYR A 312 -6.57 17.12 5.91
C TYR A 312 -7.61 16.41 5.04
N PRO A 313 -8.81 17.01 4.83
CA PRO A 313 -9.79 16.46 3.90
C PRO A 313 -9.23 16.34 2.49
N LEU A 314 -9.59 15.25 1.79
CA LEU A 314 -9.11 15.03 0.43
C LEU A 314 -9.63 16.08 -0.55
N VAL A 315 -8.75 16.57 -1.42
CA VAL A 315 -9.09 17.48 -2.51
C VAL A 315 -9.70 16.65 -3.65
N LYS A 316 -11.05 16.58 -3.68
CA LYS A 316 -11.78 15.78 -4.68
C LYS A 316 -12.15 16.55 -5.95
N LYS A 317 -12.20 17.88 -5.89
CA LYS A 317 -12.56 18.68 -7.07
C LYS A 317 -11.41 18.74 -8.05
N GLN A 318 -11.65 18.26 -9.29
CA GLN A 318 -10.65 18.28 -10.37
C GLN A 318 -10.08 19.69 -10.58
N GLN A 319 -8.78 19.80 -10.51
CA GLN A 319 -8.04 21.02 -10.79
C GLN A 319 -7.59 21.02 -12.26
N ILE A 320 -8.09 21.97 -13.05
CA ILE A 320 -7.70 22.12 -14.45
C ILE A 320 -6.96 23.45 -14.60
N ARG A 321 -5.72 23.41 -15.09
CA ARG A 321 -4.96 24.61 -15.42
C ARG A 321 -5.33 25.07 -16.82
N TRP A 322 -6.03 26.18 -16.92
CA TRP A 322 -6.34 26.82 -18.20
C TRP A 322 -5.14 27.62 -18.70
N MET A 323 -4.71 27.34 -19.91
CA MET A 323 -3.71 28.15 -20.58
C MET A 323 -4.41 29.30 -21.31
N LYS A 324 -3.83 30.50 -21.22
CA LYS A 324 -4.34 31.69 -21.93
C LYS A 324 -3.90 31.68 -23.38
#